data_06c8951950bddcb586a0012e1e960728
#
_entry.id   06c8951950bddcb586a0012e1e960728
#
_cell.length_a   1.000
_cell.length_b   1.000
_cell.length_c   1.000
_cell.angle_alpha   90.00
_cell.angle_beta   90.00
_cell.angle_gamma   90.00
#
_symmetry.space_group_name_H-M   'P 1'
#
loop_
_entity.id
_entity.type
_entity.pdbx_description
1 polymer ?
#
loop_
_entity_poly.entity_id
_entity_poly.type
_entity_poly.pdbx_seq_one_letter_code
_entity_poly.pdbx_strand_id
1 'polypeptide(L)' 'MDSKHPFEYQAPTPEHVQQITAVREVLKTAHDTILAIMPPSRERSLAITKLEEASMWANKGIVFN' A
#
# COMPACT_ATOMS: atom_id res chain seq x y z
N MET A 1 12.36 -23.41 -0.26
CA MET A 1 12.09 -21.98 -0.38
C MET A 1 12.73 -21.20 0.73
N ASP A 2 13.53 -20.26 0.38
CA ASP A 2 14.25 -19.50 1.37
C ASP A 2 13.33 -18.54 2.12
N SER A 3 13.54 -18.49 3.40
CA SER A 3 12.88 -17.53 4.26
C SER A 3 13.46 -16.14 3.99
N LYS A 4 12.61 -15.16 3.73
CA LYS A 4 13.05 -13.81 3.45
C LYS A 4 13.12 -13.02 4.74
N HIS A 5 14.31 -12.54 5.04
CA HIS A 5 14.54 -11.78 6.26
C HIS A 5 13.99 -10.36 6.08
N PRO A 6 13.21 -9.84 7.04
CA PRO A 6 12.60 -8.51 6.87
C PRO A 6 13.59 -7.36 6.77
N PHE A 7 14.82 -7.55 7.25
CA PHE A 7 15.84 -6.50 7.19
C PHE A 7 16.78 -6.64 6.01
N GLU A 8 16.60 -7.65 5.18
CA GLU A 8 17.39 -7.82 3.99
C GLU A 8 16.71 -7.17 2.81
N TYR A 9 17.50 -6.56 1.93
CA TYR A 9 16.96 -5.96 0.73
C TYR A 9 16.45 -7.05 -0.20
N GLN A 10 15.24 -6.85 -0.70
CA GLN A 10 14.64 -7.73 -1.68
C GLN A 10 14.30 -6.92 -2.92
N ALA A 11 15.01 -7.17 -4.01
CA ALA A 11 14.74 -6.51 -5.27
C ALA A 11 13.40 -7.02 -5.83
N PRO A 12 12.48 -6.12 -6.20
CA PRO A 12 11.21 -6.55 -6.78
C PRO A 12 11.43 -7.17 -8.15
N THR A 13 10.71 -8.25 -8.43
CA THR A 13 10.67 -8.86 -9.77
C THR A 13 9.73 -8.04 -10.66
N PRO A 14 9.77 -8.24 -11.99
CA PRO A 14 8.78 -7.59 -12.86
C PRO A 14 7.33 -7.89 -12.46
N GLU A 15 7.08 -9.13 -12.00
CA GLU A 15 5.77 -9.51 -11.52
C GLU A 15 5.39 -8.73 -10.27
N HIS A 16 6.34 -8.56 -9.35
CA HIS A 16 6.12 -7.76 -8.14
C HIS A 16 5.77 -6.32 -8.52
N VAL A 17 6.47 -5.75 -9.50
CA VAL A 17 6.21 -4.38 -9.94
C VAL A 17 4.79 -4.24 -10.45
N GLN A 18 4.30 -5.20 -11.23
CA GLN A 18 2.92 -5.18 -11.71
C GLN A 18 1.91 -5.25 -10.57
N GLN A 19 2.17 -6.12 -9.60
CA GLN A 19 1.28 -6.28 -8.44
C GLN A 19 1.26 -5.03 -7.58
N ILE A 20 2.43 -4.44 -7.33
CA ILE A 20 2.54 -3.22 -6.53
C ILE A 20 1.81 -2.07 -7.23
N THR A 21 1.96 -1.97 -8.55
CA THR A 21 1.28 -0.93 -9.33
C THR A 21 -0.23 -1.09 -9.25
N ALA A 22 -0.73 -2.32 -9.36
CA ALA A 22 -2.17 -2.58 -9.30
C ALA A 22 -2.74 -2.17 -7.93
N VAL A 23 -2.07 -2.54 -6.84
CA VAL A 23 -2.50 -2.17 -5.50
C VAL A 23 -2.44 -0.67 -5.31
N ARG A 24 -1.37 -0.03 -5.78
CA ARG A 24 -1.21 1.42 -5.67
C ARG A 24 -2.36 2.16 -6.35
N GLU A 25 -2.77 1.71 -7.53
CA GLU A 25 -3.84 2.38 -8.26
C GLU A 25 -5.17 2.29 -7.53
N VAL A 26 -5.47 1.13 -6.94
CA VAL A 26 -6.70 0.96 -6.16
C VAL A 26 -6.68 1.85 -4.91
N LEU A 27 -5.56 1.89 -4.21
CA LEU A 27 -5.43 2.70 -3.00
C LEU A 27 -5.45 4.19 -3.32
N LYS A 28 -4.87 4.59 -4.46
CA LYS A 28 -4.92 5.98 -4.91
C LYS A 28 -6.36 6.40 -5.17
N THR A 29 -7.13 5.55 -5.85
CA THR A 29 -8.54 5.83 -6.10
C THR A 29 -9.31 5.96 -4.80
N ALA A 30 -9.06 5.06 -3.84
CA ALA A 30 -9.72 5.14 -2.53
C ALA A 30 -9.35 6.43 -1.80
N HIS A 31 -8.08 6.80 -1.83
CA HIS A 31 -7.59 8.03 -1.21
C HIS A 31 -8.31 9.25 -1.80
N ASP A 32 -8.35 9.34 -3.13
CA ASP A 32 -8.95 10.50 -3.79
C ASP A 32 -10.46 10.55 -3.55
N THR A 33 -11.11 9.40 -3.51
CA THR A 33 -12.55 9.32 -3.24
C THR A 33 -12.86 9.78 -1.83
N ILE A 34 -12.06 9.37 -0.85
CA ILE A 34 -12.26 9.80 0.54
C ILE A 34 -12.12 11.31 0.66
N LEU A 35 -11.09 11.88 0.02
CA LEU A 35 -10.89 13.33 0.08
C LEU A 35 -12.00 14.10 -0.63
N ALA A 36 -12.60 13.50 -1.67
CA ALA A 36 -13.69 14.15 -2.40
C ALA A 36 -15.01 14.13 -1.65
N ILE A 37 -15.27 13.09 -0.87
CA ILE A 37 -16.57 12.88 -0.23
C ILE A 37 -16.58 13.36 1.22
N MET A 38 -15.50 13.07 1.96
CA MET A 38 -15.48 13.35 3.39
C MET A 38 -14.96 14.77 3.66
N PRO A 39 -15.66 15.54 4.52
CA PRO A 39 -15.12 16.84 4.92
C PRO A 39 -13.89 16.67 5.80
N PRO A 40 -13.07 17.73 5.91
CA PRO A 40 -11.94 17.70 6.84
C PRO A 40 -12.39 17.35 8.25
N SER A 41 -11.76 16.32 8.83
CA SER A 41 -12.16 15.81 10.13
C SER A 41 -11.08 14.88 10.65
N ARG A 42 -11.18 14.56 11.93
CA ARG A 42 -10.29 13.57 12.53
C ARG A 42 -10.49 12.22 11.84
N GLU A 43 -11.74 11.87 11.57
CA GLU A 43 -12.05 10.60 10.93
C GLU A 43 -11.44 10.50 9.53
N ARG A 44 -11.51 11.59 8.74
CA ARG A 44 -10.90 11.60 7.43
C ARG A 44 -9.38 11.42 7.53
N SER A 45 -8.75 12.12 8.45
CA SER A 45 -7.31 12.00 8.65
C SER A 45 -6.91 10.59 9.03
N LEU A 46 -7.70 9.96 9.91
CA LEU A 46 -7.43 8.58 10.31
C LEU A 46 -7.60 7.61 9.13
N ALA A 47 -8.63 7.82 8.32
CA ALA A 47 -8.86 6.97 7.15
C ALA A 47 -7.68 7.06 6.18
N ILE A 48 -7.18 8.25 5.91
CA ILE A 48 -6.03 8.45 5.04
C ILE A 48 -4.79 7.79 5.63
N THR A 49 -4.54 7.95 6.92
CA THR A 49 -3.42 7.31 7.60
C THR A 49 -3.47 5.80 7.46
N LYS A 50 -4.66 5.21 7.59
CA LYS A 50 -4.81 3.75 7.45
C LYS A 50 -4.59 3.30 6.02
N LEU A 51 -4.95 4.10 5.03
CA LEU A 51 -4.63 3.78 3.64
C LEU A 51 -3.12 3.79 3.39
N GLU A 52 -2.42 4.76 3.96
CA GLU A 52 -0.96 4.81 3.87
C GLU A 52 -0.33 3.57 4.50
N GLU A 53 -0.85 3.18 5.66
CA GLU A 53 -0.39 1.98 6.33
C GLU A 53 -0.68 0.74 5.52
N ALA A 54 -1.88 0.67 4.93
CA ALA A 54 -2.25 -0.46 4.06
C ALA A 54 -1.31 -0.57 2.87
N SER A 55 -0.92 0.55 2.28
CA SER A 55 0.03 0.57 1.16
C SER A 55 1.37 -0.01 1.58
N MET A 56 1.86 0.40 2.73
CA MET A 56 3.13 -0.09 3.27
C MET A 56 3.10 -1.60 3.47
N TRP A 57 2.05 -2.10 4.12
CA TRP A 57 1.94 -3.54 4.39
C TRP A 57 1.73 -4.34 3.12
N ALA A 58 0.95 -3.80 2.17
CA ALA A 58 0.73 -4.49 0.90
C ALA A 58 2.03 -4.63 0.12
N ASN A 59 2.82 -3.57 0.03
CA ASN A 59 4.10 -3.62 -0.67
C ASN A 59 5.03 -4.65 -0.03
N LYS A 60 5.11 -4.64 1.30
CA LYS A 60 5.94 -5.60 2.01
C LYS A 60 5.45 -7.03 1.78
N GLY A 61 4.13 -7.23 1.82
CA GLY A 61 3.57 -8.56 1.59
C GLY A 61 3.82 -9.08 0.19
N ILE A 62 3.81 -8.21 -0.81
CA ILE A 62 4.09 -8.61 -2.19
C ILE A 62 5.55 -9.02 -2.35
N VAL A 63 6.47 -8.21 -1.83
CA VAL A 63 7.90 -8.44 -2.06
C VAL A 63 8.43 -9.58 -1.20
N PHE A 64 7.94 -9.72 0.05
CA PHE A 64 8.48 -10.68 1.00
C PHE A 64 7.71 -11.99 1.09
N ASN A 65 6.66 -12.13 0.31
CA ASN A 65 5.92 -13.38 0.24
C ASN A 65 5.78 -13.83 -1.20
#